data_c5721cc5bb8a4cd69a72d59fa88939c6
#
_entry.id   c5721cc5bb8a4cd69a72d59fa88939c6
#
_cell.length_a   1.000
_cell.length_b   1.000
_cell.length_c   1.000
_cell.angle_alpha   90.00
_cell.angle_beta   90.00
_cell.angle_gamma   90.00
#
_symmetry.space_group_name_H-M   'P 1'
#
loop_
_entity.id
_entity.type
_entity.pdbx_description
1 polymer ?
#
loop_
_entity_poly.entity_id
_entity_poly.type
_entity_poly.pdbx_seq_one_letter_code
_entity_poly.pdbx_strand_id
1 'polypeptide(L)'
;MADSMSSQQAVGSIETKGFPAVLAASDAMLKAGRVTLVGYLRAGSARFTVNVRGDVSEVKQAIAAGIDVVEKVHGGTLESWVIIPRPHPNVERILPIGYTEEVQQFRDEVEGRVN
;
A
#
# COMPACT_ATOMS: atom_id res chain seq x y z
N MET A 1 -2.00 22.23 -6.81
CA MET A 1 -3.05 21.84 -5.88
C MET A 1 -2.71 20.54 -5.20
N ALA A 2 -2.93 20.49 -3.90
CA ALA A 2 -2.63 19.29 -3.15
C ALA A 2 -3.42 18.07 -3.64
N ASP A 3 -4.70 18.27 -3.98
CA ASP A 3 -5.56 17.19 -4.44
C ASP A 3 -5.11 16.62 -5.77
N SER A 4 -4.69 17.49 -6.70
CA SER A 4 -4.23 16.98 -7.98
C SER A 4 -2.89 16.25 -7.86
N MET A 5 -2.06 16.64 -6.88
CA MET A 5 -0.81 15.92 -6.61
C MET A 5 -1.09 14.53 -6.01
N SER A 6 -2.07 14.42 -5.12
CA SER A 6 -2.47 13.14 -4.57
C SER A 6 -2.91 12.19 -5.68
N SER A 7 -3.73 12.68 -6.62
CA SER A 7 -4.21 11.83 -7.70
C SER A 7 -3.15 11.51 -8.75
N GLN A 8 -1.96 12.13 -8.67
CA GLN A 8 -0.84 11.78 -9.53
C GLN A 8 -0.02 10.61 -8.99
N GLN A 9 -0.21 10.26 -7.72
CA GLN A 9 0.56 9.19 -7.11
C GLN A 9 -0.04 7.83 -7.42
N ALA A 10 0.84 6.85 -7.52
CA ALA A 10 0.44 5.47 -7.75
C ALA A 10 -0.18 4.85 -6.50
N VAL A 11 -0.97 3.83 -6.69
CA VAL A 11 -1.43 2.96 -5.62
C VAL A 11 -0.95 1.54 -5.89
N GLY A 12 -0.50 0.87 -4.85
CA GLY A 12 -0.16 -0.55 -4.89
C GLY A 12 -0.99 -1.29 -3.87
N SER A 13 -1.40 -2.48 -4.21
CA SER A 13 -2.24 -3.30 -3.33
C SER A 13 -1.75 -4.73 -3.33
N ILE A 14 -1.69 -5.34 -2.15
CA ILE A 14 -1.37 -6.76 -2.00
C ILE A 14 -2.47 -7.41 -1.16
N GLU A 15 -2.97 -8.54 -1.65
CA GLU A 15 -3.90 -9.36 -0.91
C GLU A 15 -3.24 -10.68 -0.56
N THR A 16 -3.31 -11.07 0.71
CA THR A 16 -2.76 -12.32 1.19
C THR A 16 -3.83 -13.15 1.89
N LYS A 17 -3.55 -14.44 2.00
CA LYS A 17 -4.27 -15.30 2.92
C LYS A 17 -3.39 -15.47 4.15
N GLY A 18 -3.97 -15.18 5.32
CA GLY A 18 -3.24 -15.23 6.59
C GLY A 18 -2.73 -13.87 7.04
N PHE A 19 -2.98 -13.54 8.31
CA PHE A 19 -2.56 -12.26 8.86
C PHE A 19 -1.04 -12.12 8.96
N PRO A 20 -0.27 -13.13 9.40
CA PRO A 20 1.20 -12.99 9.42
C PRO A 20 1.78 -12.63 8.07
N ALA A 21 1.19 -13.12 6.99
CA ALA A 21 1.66 -12.79 5.64
C ALA A 21 1.43 -11.32 5.30
N VAL A 22 0.24 -10.78 5.60
CA VAL A 22 -0.03 -9.36 5.30
C VAL A 22 0.79 -8.44 6.20
N LEU A 23 1.03 -8.84 7.44
CA LEU A 23 1.87 -8.08 8.35
C LEU A 23 3.30 -7.99 7.82
N ALA A 24 3.87 -9.13 7.41
CA ALA A 24 5.21 -9.16 6.84
C ALA A 24 5.30 -8.36 5.55
N ALA A 25 4.28 -8.48 4.68
CA ALA A 25 4.23 -7.73 3.44
C ALA A 25 4.21 -6.22 3.69
N SER A 26 3.38 -5.79 4.64
CA SER A 26 3.26 -4.35 4.98
C SER A 26 4.59 -3.80 5.46
N ASP A 27 5.25 -4.51 6.37
CA ASP A 27 6.54 -4.09 6.91
C ASP A 27 7.60 -4.01 5.79
N ALA A 28 7.67 -5.04 4.96
CA ALA A 28 8.65 -5.09 3.87
C ALA A 28 8.43 -3.97 2.86
N MET A 29 7.17 -3.67 2.54
CA MET A 29 6.85 -2.60 1.60
C MET A 29 7.31 -1.24 2.12
N LEU A 30 7.05 -0.97 3.39
CA LEU A 30 7.43 0.32 3.98
C LEU A 30 8.93 0.47 4.13
N LYS A 31 9.67 -0.62 4.24
CA LYS A 31 11.13 -0.60 4.33
C LYS A 31 11.80 -0.50 2.98
N ALA A 32 11.17 -1.02 1.94
CA ALA A 32 11.79 -1.10 0.61
C ALA A 32 11.55 0.10 -0.28
N GLY A 33 10.43 0.80 -0.11
CA GLY A 33 10.07 1.93 -0.94
C GLY A 33 9.60 3.10 -0.12
N ARG A 34 9.72 4.31 -0.68
CA ARG A 34 9.20 5.52 -0.03
C ARG A 34 7.70 5.60 -0.29
N VAL A 35 6.95 4.80 0.44
CA VAL A 35 5.49 4.71 0.30
C VAL A 35 4.83 4.87 1.66
N THR A 36 3.54 5.21 1.61
CA THR A 36 2.71 5.34 2.80
C THR A 36 1.63 4.26 2.78
N LEU A 37 1.49 3.53 3.87
CA LEU A 37 0.41 2.57 4.02
C LEU A 37 -0.87 3.36 4.33
N VAL A 38 -1.86 3.26 3.45
CA VAL A 38 -3.05 4.11 3.54
C VAL A 38 -4.33 3.34 3.83
N GLY A 39 -4.33 2.05 3.67
CA GLY A 39 -5.56 1.29 3.86
C GLY A 39 -5.32 -0.17 4.16
N TYR A 40 -6.27 -0.75 4.85
CA TYR A 40 -6.26 -2.13 5.24
C TYR A 40 -7.69 -2.64 5.18
N LEU A 41 -7.88 -3.76 4.52
CA LEU A 41 -9.18 -4.40 4.42
C LEU A 41 -9.08 -5.85 4.83
N ARG A 42 -10.10 -6.32 5.52
CA ARG A 42 -10.21 -7.71 5.92
C ARG A 42 -11.47 -8.30 5.32
N ALA A 43 -11.33 -9.40 4.63
CA ALA A 43 -12.47 -10.13 4.07
C ALA A 43 -12.54 -11.52 4.70
N GLY A 44 -13.61 -12.24 4.41
CA GLY A 44 -13.78 -13.62 4.88
C GLY A 44 -12.69 -14.53 4.34
N SER A 45 -12.58 -15.73 4.90
CA SER A 45 -11.59 -16.74 4.53
C SER A 45 -10.15 -16.30 4.81
N ALA A 46 -9.97 -15.52 5.87
CA ALA A 46 -8.65 -15.04 6.32
C ALA A 46 -7.90 -14.26 5.25
N ARG A 47 -8.60 -13.54 4.40
CA ARG A 47 -7.98 -12.68 3.38
C ARG A 47 -7.82 -11.27 3.88
N PHE A 48 -6.66 -10.71 3.60
CA PHE A 48 -6.27 -9.36 4.04
C PHE A 48 -5.67 -8.61 2.88
N THR A 49 -6.06 -7.34 2.75
CA THR A 49 -5.54 -6.47 1.70
C THR A 49 -4.93 -5.23 2.34
N VAL A 50 -3.75 -4.85 1.87
CA VAL A 50 -3.12 -3.59 2.27
C VAL A 50 -2.83 -2.75 1.03
N ASN A 51 -2.98 -1.45 1.18
CA ASN A 51 -2.80 -0.49 0.09
C ASN A 51 -1.72 0.52 0.45
N VAL A 52 -0.83 0.81 -0.49
CA VAL A 52 0.22 1.82 -0.31
C VAL A 52 0.13 2.86 -1.42
N ARG A 53 0.57 4.08 -1.11
CA ARG A 53 0.62 5.19 -2.06
C ARG A 53 2.03 5.78 -2.11
N GLY A 54 2.37 6.29 -3.27
CA GLY A 54 3.65 6.96 -3.49
C GLY A 54 3.93 7.13 -4.97
N ASP A 55 5.13 7.57 -5.29
CA ASP A 55 5.58 7.64 -6.67
C ASP A 55 5.61 6.24 -7.27
N VAL A 56 5.34 6.12 -8.57
CA VAL A 56 5.19 4.81 -9.20
C VAL A 56 6.44 3.93 -9.04
N SER A 57 7.63 4.53 -9.12
CA SER A 57 8.88 3.76 -8.96
C SER A 57 9.01 3.21 -7.54
N GLU A 58 8.60 3.98 -6.55
CA GLU A 58 8.66 3.56 -5.15
C GLU A 58 7.61 2.49 -4.86
N VAL A 59 6.42 2.64 -5.42
CA VAL A 59 5.35 1.64 -5.28
C VAL A 59 5.77 0.32 -5.91
N LYS A 60 6.43 0.36 -7.07
CA LYS A 60 6.93 -0.86 -7.71
C LYS A 60 7.93 -1.60 -6.84
N GLN A 61 8.88 -0.86 -6.23
CA GLN A 61 9.85 -1.46 -5.32
C GLN A 61 9.18 -2.06 -4.09
N ALA A 62 8.22 -1.33 -3.53
CA ALA A 62 7.48 -1.79 -2.35
C ALA A 62 6.72 -3.08 -2.65
N ILE A 63 5.97 -3.12 -3.74
CA ILE A 63 5.18 -4.30 -4.09
C ILE A 63 6.09 -5.50 -4.33
N ALA A 64 7.21 -5.32 -5.03
CA ALA A 64 8.15 -6.41 -5.28
C ALA A 64 8.67 -7.01 -3.95
N ALA A 65 9.02 -6.16 -3.01
CA ALA A 65 9.49 -6.60 -1.69
C ALA A 65 8.39 -7.31 -0.90
N GLY A 66 7.16 -6.81 -0.99
CA GLY A 66 6.02 -7.43 -0.31
C GLY A 66 5.74 -8.83 -0.85
N ILE A 67 5.74 -8.98 -2.17
CA ILE A 67 5.54 -10.27 -2.82
C ILE A 67 6.62 -11.27 -2.37
N ASP A 68 7.87 -10.83 -2.40
CA ASP A 68 9.00 -11.68 -2.03
C ASP A 68 8.87 -12.22 -0.61
N VAL A 69 8.48 -11.36 0.34
CA VAL A 69 8.42 -11.78 1.73
C VAL A 69 7.22 -12.67 2.02
N VAL A 70 6.09 -12.47 1.34
CA VAL A 70 4.91 -13.32 1.54
C VAL A 70 5.24 -14.78 1.25
N GLU A 71 6.02 -15.03 0.22
CA GLU A 71 6.40 -16.39 -0.16
C GLU A 71 7.24 -17.09 0.90
N LYS A 72 7.85 -16.33 1.80
CA LYS A 72 8.70 -16.86 2.87
C LYS A 72 7.96 -17.04 4.20
N VAL A 73 6.73 -16.57 4.29
CA VAL A 73 5.94 -16.71 5.51
C VAL A 73 5.27 -18.07 5.55
N HIS A 74 5.52 -18.82 6.62
CA HIS A 74 4.92 -20.13 6.78
C HIS A 74 3.40 -20.02 6.86
N GLY A 75 2.71 -20.75 5.99
CA GLY A 75 1.24 -20.79 5.99
C GLY A 75 0.58 -19.60 5.28
N GLY A 76 1.35 -18.63 4.81
CA GLY A 76 0.80 -17.50 4.09
C GLY A 76 0.81 -17.75 2.58
N THR A 77 -0.15 -17.15 1.89
CA THR A 77 -0.17 -17.20 0.43
C THR A 77 -0.46 -15.82 -0.14
N LEU A 78 0.17 -15.52 -1.27
CA LEU A 78 -0.13 -14.34 -2.06
C LEU A 78 -1.36 -14.66 -2.91
N GLU A 79 -2.43 -13.89 -2.73
CA GLU A 79 -3.66 -14.09 -3.48
C GLU A 79 -3.72 -13.21 -4.72
N SER A 80 -3.37 -11.94 -4.59
CA SER A 80 -3.37 -11.02 -5.72
C SER A 80 -2.55 -9.78 -5.40
N TRP A 81 -2.21 -9.03 -6.44
CA TRP A 81 -1.55 -7.74 -6.28
C TRP A 81 -1.80 -6.90 -7.53
N VAL A 82 -1.71 -5.59 -7.37
CA VAL A 82 -1.88 -4.67 -8.49
C VAL A 82 -1.13 -3.38 -8.22
N ILE A 83 -0.65 -2.75 -9.28
CA ILE A 83 -0.09 -1.41 -9.24
C ILE A 83 -0.86 -0.58 -10.26
N ILE A 84 -1.41 0.54 -9.82
CA ILE A 84 -2.10 1.47 -10.70
C ILE A 84 -1.34 2.78 -10.64
N PRO A 85 -0.65 3.18 -11.72
CA PRO A 85 0.20 4.38 -11.69
C PRO A 85 -0.55 5.68 -11.43
N ARG A 86 -1.78 5.79 -11.91
CA ARG A 86 -2.59 7.00 -11.77
C ARG A 86 -4.04 6.61 -11.57
N PRO A 87 -4.44 6.31 -10.34
CA PRO A 87 -5.83 5.92 -10.11
C PRO A 87 -6.77 7.07 -10.50
N HIS A 88 -7.88 6.69 -11.12
CA HIS A 88 -8.90 7.67 -11.51
C HIS A 88 -9.42 8.38 -10.27
N PRO A 89 -9.67 9.70 -10.32
CA PRO A 89 -10.16 10.44 -9.14
C PRO A 89 -11.41 9.84 -8.50
N ASN A 90 -12.30 9.27 -9.27
CA ASN A 90 -13.52 8.66 -8.74
C ASN A 90 -13.17 7.42 -7.90
N VAL A 91 -12.21 6.61 -8.35
CA VAL A 91 -11.74 5.45 -7.62
C VAL A 91 -11.10 5.88 -6.31
N GLU A 92 -10.29 6.93 -6.37
CA GLU A 92 -9.60 7.46 -5.20
C GLU A 92 -10.56 7.98 -4.13
N ARG A 93 -11.71 8.54 -4.55
CA ARG A 93 -12.69 9.04 -3.61
C ARG A 93 -13.50 7.95 -2.92
N ILE A 94 -13.76 6.87 -3.62
CA ILE A 94 -14.72 5.86 -3.16
C ILE A 94 -14.02 4.70 -2.44
N LEU A 95 -12.87 4.29 -2.93
CA LEU A 95 -12.17 3.15 -2.35
C LEU A 95 -11.18 3.60 -1.26
N PRO A 96 -10.81 2.71 -0.32
CA PRO A 96 -9.96 3.11 0.82
C PRO A 96 -8.48 3.21 0.44
N ILE A 97 -8.18 4.05 -0.54
CA ILE A 97 -6.82 4.28 -1.01
C ILE A 97 -6.37 5.73 -0.86
N GLY A 98 -7.22 6.58 -0.26
CA GLY A 98 -6.89 7.99 -0.05
C GLY A 98 -6.12 8.21 1.24
N TYR A 99 -5.51 9.39 1.34
CA TYR A 99 -4.82 9.79 2.56
C TYR A 99 -5.85 10.32 3.55
N THR A 100 -6.09 9.56 4.61
CA THR A 100 -6.95 10.02 5.69
C THR A 100 -6.16 10.93 6.62
N GLU A 101 -6.85 11.66 7.48
CA GLU A 101 -6.19 12.47 8.49
C GLU A 101 -5.23 11.65 9.34
N GLU A 102 -5.64 10.42 9.68
CA GLU A 102 -4.85 9.52 10.49
C GLU A 102 -3.51 9.15 9.86
N VAL A 103 -3.45 8.97 8.54
CA VAL A 103 -2.21 8.58 7.87
C VAL A 103 -1.42 9.75 7.33
N GLN A 104 -1.96 10.97 7.39
CA GLN A 104 -1.30 12.14 6.83
C GLN A 104 0.09 12.38 7.44
N GLN A 105 0.23 12.16 8.73
CA GLN A 105 1.54 12.33 9.37
C GLN A 105 2.58 11.38 8.79
N PHE A 106 2.19 10.15 8.46
CA PHE A 106 3.12 9.17 7.89
C PHE A 106 3.51 9.56 6.46
N ARG A 107 2.56 10.10 5.72
CA ARG A 107 2.86 10.65 4.39
C ARG A 107 3.87 11.78 4.50
N ASP A 108 3.67 12.69 5.44
CA ASP A 108 4.56 13.82 5.64
C ASP A 108 5.97 13.36 5.99
N GLU A 109 6.09 12.35 6.84
CA GLU A 109 7.40 11.78 7.20
C GLU A 109 8.09 11.19 5.97
N VAL A 110 7.37 10.40 5.19
CA VAL A 110 7.91 9.74 4.00
C VAL A 110 8.38 10.76 2.97
N GLU A 111 7.62 11.85 2.81
CA GLU A 111 7.90 12.88 1.81
C GLU A 111 8.81 13.99 2.33
N GLY A 112 9.28 13.86 3.57
CA GLY A 112 10.20 14.84 4.14
C GLY A 112 9.56 16.15 4.53
N ARG A 113 8.27 16.16 4.84
CA ARG A 113 7.53 17.38 5.22
C ARG A 113 7.50 17.63 6.72
N VAL A 114 8.03 16.69 7.49
CA VAL A 114 8.05 16.83 8.96
C VAL A 114 9.22 17.71 9.36
N ASN A 115 8.97 18.66 10.23
CA ASN A 115 9.98 19.57 10.76
C ASN A 115 10.65 19.00 12.00
#